data_34b784e7477999a5c0fe941de2e6c708
#
_entry.id   34b784e7477999a5c0fe941de2e6c708
#
_cell.length_a   1.000
_cell.length_b   1.000
_cell.length_c   1.000
_cell.angle_alpha   90.00
_cell.angle_beta   90.00
_cell.angle_gamma   90.00
#
_symmetry.space_group_name_H-M   'P 1'
#
loop_
_entity.id
_entity.type
_entity.pdbx_description
1 polymer ?
#
loop_
_entity_poly.entity_id
_entity_poly.type
_entity_poly.pdbx_seq_one_letter_code
_entity_poly.pdbx_strand_id
1 'polypeptide(L)'
;MTGAARPRPVVGALIRDPAGRIFVQRRSADRSLFPGCWDVVGGAVEPGESLLDALRREISEETGWRLRRVLARLAHTEWTGNGIRHIESDYLVEVDGDLSSPALEPNKHTEFAWLAAEDVTLLDENTLRSGSTFIKDVVTAAHAWRADPSGSRTAL
;
A
#
# COMPACT_ATOMS: atom_id res chain seq x y z
N MET A 1 -2.53 -3.17 36.41
CA MET A 1 -3.31 -2.64 35.29
C MET A 1 -2.51 -2.73 34.02
N THR A 2 -3.04 -3.42 33.05
CA THR A 2 -2.40 -3.52 31.76
C THR A 2 -2.91 -2.40 30.87
N GLY A 3 -2.03 -1.53 30.40
CA GLY A 3 -2.37 -0.57 29.37
C GLY A 3 -2.73 -1.28 28.06
N ALA A 4 -3.44 -0.60 27.18
CA ALA A 4 -3.68 -1.12 25.83
C ALA A 4 -2.32 -1.35 25.13
N ALA A 5 -2.20 -2.46 24.41
CA ALA A 5 -1.01 -2.73 23.61
C ALA A 5 -0.84 -1.62 22.56
N ARG A 6 0.41 -1.26 22.26
CA ARG A 6 0.70 -0.31 21.20
C ARG A 6 0.21 -0.87 19.86
N PRO A 7 -0.34 -0.02 18.97
CA PRO A 7 -0.69 -0.47 17.64
C PRO A 7 0.52 -1.02 16.91
N ARG A 8 0.31 -2.08 16.14
CA ARG A 8 1.35 -2.66 15.30
C ARG A 8 1.56 -1.72 14.10
N PRO A 9 2.80 -1.22 13.86
CA PRO A 9 3.05 -0.38 12.71
C PRO A 9 3.01 -1.18 11.41
N VAL A 10 2.37 -0.60 10.40
CA VAL A 10 2.22 -1.16 9.06
C VAL A 10 2.55 -0.07 8.05
N VAL A 11 3.20 -0.42 6.95
CA VAL A 11 3.46 0.50 5.84
C VAL A 11 2.74 0.03 4.60
N GLY A 12 2.31 0.99 3.78
CA GLY A 12 1.76 0.75 2.46
C GLY A 12 2.49 1.58 1.42
N ALA A 13 2.67 1.02 0.23
CA ALA A 13 3.31 1.69 -0.89
C ALA A 13 2.34 1.81 -2.05
N LEU A 14 1.96 3.05 -2.38
CA LEU A 14 1.22 3.35 -3.59
C LEU A 14 2.25 3.66 -4.66
N ILE A 15 2.49 2.67 -5.51
CA ILE A 15 3.55 2.73 -6.54
C ILE A 15 2.98 3.39 -7.78
N ARG A 16 3.59 4.49 -8.19
CA ARG A 16 3.18 5.27 -9.37
C ARG A 16 4.12 5.00 -10.52
N ASP A 17 3.57 4.68 -11.69
CA ASP A 17 4.35 4.53 -12.92
C ASP A 17 4.53 5.88 -13.63
N PRO A 18 5.37 5.93 -14.70
CA PRO A 18 5.58 7.18 -15.44
C PRO A 18 4.32 7.77 -16.08
N ALA A 19 3.28 6.96 -16.31
CA ALA A 19 2.00 7.43 -16.86
C ALA A 19 1.03 7.90 -15.77
N GLY A 20 1.43 7.87 -14.49
CA GLY A 20 0.59 8.29 -13.39
C GLY A 20 -0.40 7.23 -12.91
N ARG A 21 -0.26 5.97 -13.34
CA ARG A 21 -1.10 4.88 -12.89
C ARG A 21 -0.57 4.32 -11.57
N ILE A 22 -1.48 3.80 -10.75
CA ILE A 22 -1.16 3.25 -9.43
C ILE A 22 -1.30 1.74 -9.44
N PHE A 23 -0.30 1.06 -8.88
CA PHE A 23 -0.24 -0.40 -8.80
C PHE A 23 -1.12 -0.93 -7.68
N VAL A 24 -1.93 -1.93 -7.97
CA VAL A 24 -2.65 -2.72 -6.99
C VAL A 24 -2.50 -4.21 -7.29
N GLN A 25 -2.59 -5.04 -6.25
CA GLN A 25 -2.50 -6.48 -6.38
C GLN A 25 -3.64 -7.14 -5.60
N ARG A 26 -4.14 -8.26 -6.10
CA ARG A 26 -5.25 -8.95 -5.45
C ARG A 26 -4.74 -9.95 -4.43
N ARG A 27 -5.27 -9.86 -3.21
CA ARG A 27 -4.98 -10.82 -2.15
C ARG A 27 -5.62 -12.15 -2.49
N SER A 28 -4.92 -13.26 -2.18
CA SER A 28 -5.49 -14.58 -2.42
C SER A 28 -6.75 -14.82 -1.56
N ALA A 29 -7.63 -15.70 -2.02
CA ALA A 29 -8.91 -15.94 -1.37
C ALA A 29 -8.79 -16.64 0.00
N ASP A 30 -7.63 -17.23 0.32
CA ASP A 30 -7.38 -17.92 1.58
C ASP A 30 -6.70 -17.04 2.64
N ARG A 31 -6.50 -15.73 2.37
CA ARG A 31 -5.94 -14.81 3.36
C ARG A 31 -6.94 -14.58 4.49
N SER A 32 -6.44 -14.48 5.73
CA SER A 32 -7.29 -14.25 6.90
C SER A 32 -7.83 -12.83 6.96
N LEU A 33 -7.06 -11.85 6.46
CA LEU A 33 -7.49 -10.45 6.37
C LEU A 33 -7.80 -10.11 4.92
N PHE A 34 -8.98 -9.53 4.68
CA PHE A 34 -9.40 -9.02 3.38
C PHE A 34 -9.19 -10.01 2.22
N PRO A 35 -9.70 -11.26 2.34
CA PRO A 35 -9.49 -12.25 1.28
C PRO A 35 -10.10 -11.80 -0.04
N GLY A 36 -9.35 -12.00 -1.12
CA GLY A 36 -9.80 -11.66 -2.48
C GLY A 36 -9.91 -10.19 -2.79
N CYS A 37 -9.54 -9.30 -1.85
CA CYS A 37 -9.58 -7.86 -2.07
C CYS A 37 -8.33 -7.37 -2.80
N TRP A 38 -8.49 -6.28 -3.54
CA TRP A 38 -7.37 -5.51 -4.08
C TRP A 38 -6.66 -4.78 -2.94
N ASP A 39 -5.34 -4.70 -3.02
CA ASP A 39 -4.52 -4.10 -1.98
C ASP A 39 -3.34 -3.37 -2.60
N VAL A 40 -2.74 -2.48 -1.82
CA VAL A 40 -1.46 -1.87 -2.17
C VAL A 40 -0.33 -2.75 -1.62
N VAL A 41 0.88 -2.54 -2.09
CA VAL A 41 2.07 -3.20 -1.55
C VAL A 41 2.27 -2.75 -0.11
N GLY A 42 2.61 -3.65 0.79
CA GLY A 42 2.88 -3.29 2.17
C GLY A 42 2.87 -4.45 3.14
N GLY A 43 3.05 -4.13 4.40
CA GLY A 43 3.04 -5.10 5.47
C GLY A 43 3.54 -4.54 6.79
N ALA A 44 3.67 -5.44 7.78
CA ALA A 44 4.09 -5.06 9.11
C ALA A 44 5.55 -4.60 9.14
N VAL A 45 5.81 -3.58 9.95
CA VAL A 45 7.18 -3.13 10.26
C VAL A 45 7.76 -4.09 11.28
N GLU A 46 8.94 -4.63 11.01
CA GLU A 46 9.62 -5.56 11.90
C GLU A 46 10.33 -4.83 13.05
N PRO A 47 10.54 -5.50 14.20
CA PRO A 47 11.26 -4.89 15.31
C PRO A 47 12.62 -4.35 14.90
N GLY A 48 12.92 -3.10 15.28
CA GLY A 48 14.16 -2.43 14.93
C GLY A 48 14.23 -1.86 13.52
N GLU A 49 13.22 -2.09 12.70
CA GLU A 49 13.16 -1.62 11.32
C GLU A 49 12.55 -0.21 11.28
N SER A 50 13.10 0.69 10.47
CA SER A 50 12.47 1.98 10.20
C SER A 50 11.31 1.81 9.22
N LEU A 51 10.43 2.82 9.13
CA LEU A 51 9.36 2.82 8.15
C LEU A 51 9.91 2.73 6.72
N LEU A 52 10.99 3.45 6.44
CA LEU A 52 11.63 3.44 5.12
C LEU A 52 12.22 2.06 4.78
N ASP A 53 12.86 1.42 5.75
CA ASP A 53 13.41 0.07 5.55
C ASP A 53 12.30 -0.95 5.33
N ALA A 54 11.18 -0.82 6.06
CA ALA A 54 10.02 -1.68 5.85
C ALA A 54 9.43 -1.50 4.45
N LEU A 55 9.32 -0.25 3.97
CA LEU A 55 8.86 0.03 2.61
C LEU A 55 9.76 -0.64 1.57
N ARG A 56 11.08 -0.49 1.71
CA ARG A 56 12.05 -1.10 0.78
C ARG A 56 11.90 -2.62 0.76
N ARG A 57 11.83 -3.23 1.93
CA ARG A 57 11.72 -4.68 2.06
C ARG A 57 10.41 -5.20 1.46
N GLU A 58 9.28 -4.58 1.80
CA GLU A 58 7.98 -5.02 1.31
C GLU A 58 7.86 -4.86 -0.22
N ILE A 59 8.34 -3.76 -0.77
CA ILE A 59 8.36 -3.56 -2.23
C ILE A 59 9.18 -4.66 -2.90
N SER A 60 10.37 -4.94 -2.38
CA SER A 60 11.23 -5.99 -2.92
C SER A 60 10.60 -7.37 -2.82
N GLU A 61 10.04 -7.72 -1.65
CA GLU A 61 9.43 -9.03 -1.42
C GLU A 61 8.18 -9.25 -2.27
N GLU A 62 7.34 -8.23 -2.41
CA GLU A 62 6.04 -8.40 -3.04
C GLU A 62 6.07 -8.18 -4.55
N THR A 63 7.06 -7.46 -5.09
CA THR A 63 7.10 -7.11 -6.52
C THR A 63 8.42 -7.42 -7.22
N GLY A 64 9.50 -7.58 -6.47
CA GLY A 64 10.84 -7.68 -7.02
C GLY A 64 11.44 -6.33 -7.45
N TRP A 65 10.69 -5.26 -7.32
CA TRP A 65 11.17 -3.91 -7.64
C TRP A 65 11.96 -3.31 -6.47
N ARG A 66 12.61 -2.19 -6.73
CA ARG A 66 13.39 -1.45 -5.73
C ARG A 66 12.84 -0.06 -5.55
N LEU A 67 12.65 0.36 -4.29
CA LEU A 67 12.23 1.71 -3.97
C LEU A 67 13.28 2.71 -4.50
N ARG A 68 12.83 3.64 -5.33
CA ARG A 68 13.68 4.73 -5.85
C ARG A 68 13.44 6.02 -5.07
N ARG A 69 12.17 6.39 -4.83
CA ARG A 69 11.85 7.68 -4.23
C ARG A 69 10.50 7.64 -3.52
N VAL A 70 10.44 8.28 -2.35
CA VAL A 70 9.18 8.55 -1.64
C VAL A 70 8.75 9.97 -1.97
N LEU A 71 7.52 10.12 -2.46
CA LEU A 71 6.99 11.42 -2.88
C LEU A 71 6.18 12.10 -1.78
N ALA A 72 5.36 11.35 -1.04
CA ALA A 72 4.48 11.90 -0.02
C ALA A 72 3.94 10.80 0.89
N ARG A 73 3.56 11.16 2.11
CA ARG A 73 2.70 10.33 2.94
C ARG A 73 1.24 10.71 2.64
N LEU A 74 0.44 9.74 2.21
CA LEU A 74 -0.95 9.96 1.81
C LEU A 74 -1.95 9.68 2.93
N ALA A 75 -1.62 8.76 3.83
CA ALA A 75 -2.51 8.37 4.91
C ALA A 75 -1.73 7.93 6.14
N HIS A 76 -2.35 8.10 7.30
CA HIS A 76 -1.84 7.63 8.58
C HIS A 76 -3.07 7.27 9.42
N THR A 77 -3.40 5.97 9.49
CA THR A 77 -4.72 5.52 9.94
C THR A 77 -4.59 4.34 10.90
N GLU A 78 -5.35 4.34 11.98
CA GLU A 78 -5.50 3.18 12.85
C GLU A 78 -6.65 2.31 12.38
N TRP A 79 -6.44 0.98 12.43
CA TRP A 79 -7.50 0.03 12.15
C TRP A 79 -7.27 -1.26 12.96
N THR A 80 -8.33 -2.07 13.11
CA THR A 80 -8.26 -3.33 13.84
C THR A 80 -8.62 -4.48 12.91
N GLY A 81 -7.79 -5.54 12.92
CA GLY A 81 -8.06 -6.76 12.20
C GLY A 81 -7.53 -7.95 12.98
N ASN A 82 -8.29 -9.05 13.01
CA ASN A 82 -7.96 -10.26 13.80
C ASN A 82 -7.69 -9.94 15.28
N GLY A 83 -8.40 -8.95 15.85
CA GLY A 83 -8.23 -8.54 17.24
C GLY A 83 -6.98 -7.72 17.52
N ILE A 84 -6.22 -7.36 16.49
CA ILE A 84 -4.97 -6.60 16.61
C ILE A 84 -5.18 -5.18 16.09
N ARG A 85 -4.77 -4.20 16.89
CA ARG A 85 -4.73 -2.80 16.47
C ARG A 85 -3.50 -2.58 15.58
N HIS A 86 -3.72 -1.87 14.46
CA HIS A 86 -2.65 -1.51 13.52
C HIS A 86 -2.62 0.00 13.35
N ILE A 87 -1.43 0.55 13.14
CA ILE A 87 -1.28 1.94 12.69
C ILE A 87 -0.55 1.90 11.34
N GLU A 88 -1.26 2.31 10.31
CA GLU A 88 -0.78 2.21 8.94
C GLU A 88 -0.40 3.57 8.38
N SER A 89 0.80 3.63 7.80
CA SER A 89 1.29 4.80 7.07
C SER A 89 1.47 4.42 5.62
N ASP A 90 0.77 5.11 4.72
CA ASP A 90 0.79 4.84 3.29
C ASP A 90 1.50 5.96 2.55
N TYR A 91 2.42 5.57 1.67
CA TYR A 91 3.29 6.49 0.96
C TYR A 91 3.15 6.34 -0.54
N LEU A 92 3.13 7.48 -1.24
CA LEU A 92 3.24 7.51 -2.69
C LEU A 92 4.71 7.41 -3.06
N VAL A 93 5.06 6.42 -3.89
CA VAL A 93 6.45 6.10 -4.20
C VAL A 93 6.66 5.85 -5.69
N GLU A 94 7.91 5.93 -6.11
CA GLU A 94 8.38 5.48 -7.42
C GLU A 94 9.44 4.41 -7.22
N VAL A 95 9.50 3.47 -8.15
CA VAL A 95 10.39 2.31 -8.06
C VAL A 95 11.20 2.13 -9.33
N ASP A 96 12.28 1.35 -9.23
CA ASP A 96 13.07 0.87 -10.36
C ASP A 96 12.76 -0.61 -10.59
N GLY A 97 12.72 -1.00 -11.86
CA GLY A 97 12.47 -2.38 -12.27
C GLY A 97 11.59 -2.45 -13.50
N ASP A 98 11.28 -3.66 -13.93
CA ASP A 98 10.36 -3.89 -15.04
C ASP A 98 8.92 -3.81 -14.54
N LEU A 99 8.27 -2.66 -14.79
CA LEU A 99 6.91 -2.40 -14.28
C LEU A 99 5.84 -3.24 -15.00
N SER A 100 6.16 -3.86 -16.13
CA SER A 100 5.26 -4.77 -16.84
C SER A 100 5.29 -6.18 -16.27
N SER A 101 6.26 -6.50 -15.41
CA SER A 101 6.51 -7.86 -14.94
C SER A 101 6.84 -7.90 -13.44
N PRO A 102 5.86 -7.60 -12.56
CA PRO A 102 6.08 -7.76 -11.13
C PRO A 102 6.21 -9.23 -10.75
N ALA A 103 7.11 -9.52 -9.82
CA ALA A 103 7.26 -10.86 -9.24
C ALA A 103 6.34 -10.97 -8.01
N LEU A 104 5.05 -11.26 -8.24
CA LEU A 104 4.08 -11.38 -7.15
C LEU A 104 4.45 -12.54 -6.23
N GLU A 105 4.21 -12.35 -4.93
CA GLU A 105 4.45 -13.42 -3.96
C GLU A 105 3.47 -14.57 -4.17
N PRO A 106 3.95 -15.80 -4.43
CA PRO A 106 3.08 -16.97 -4.56
C PRO A 106 2.25 -17.16 -3.29
N ASN A 107 1.00 -17.60 -3.43
CA ASN A 107 0.07 -17.89 -2.33
C ASN A 107 -0.39 -16.66 -1.54
N LYS A 108 0.08 -15.46 -1.85
CA LYS A 108 -0.36 -14.23 -1.20
C LYS A 108 -1.12 -13.31 -2.14
N HIS A 109 -0.66 -13.17 -3.38
CA HIS A 109 -1.27 -12.31 -4.40
C HIS A 109 -1.43 -13.08 -5.70
N THR A 110 -2.59 -12.96 -6.34
CA THR A 110 -2.97 -13.77 -7.51
C THR A 110 -2.92 -13.00 -8.82
N GLU A 111 -3.08 -11.69 -8.78
CA GLU A 111 -3.06 -10.85 -9.97
C GLU A 111 -2.74 -9.40 -9.61
N PHE A 112 -2.46 -8.59 -10.62
CA PHE A 112 -2.18 -7.17 -10.42
C PHE A 112 -2.89 -6.33 -11.48
N ALA A 113 -2.98 -5.02 -11.20
CA ALA A 113 -3.47 -4.03 -12.16
C ALA A 113 -2.77 -2.70 -11.94
N TRP A 114 -2.63 -1.94 -13.03
CA TRP A 114 -2.21 -0.55 -13.00
C TRP A 114 -3.45 0.31 -13.24
N LEU A 115 -3.81 1.14 -12.26
CA LEU A 115 -5.05 1.90 -12.29
C LEU A 115 -4.79 3.38 -12.65
N ALA A 116 -5.34 3.83 -13.78
CA ALA A 116 -5.51 5.25 -14.04
C ALA A 116 -6.61 5.82 -13.14
N ALA A 117 -6.77 7.15 -13.10
CA ALA A 117 -7.77 7.76 -12.23
C ALA A 117 -9.19 7.26 -12.52
N GLU A 118 -9.53 7.03 -13.79
CA GLU A 118 -10.84 6.52 -14.20
C GLU A 118 -11.05 5.04 -13.85
N ASP A 119 -9.99 4.30 -13.52
CA ASP A 119 -10.06 2.87 -13.23
C ASP A 119 -10.32 2.56 -11.76
N VAL A 120 -10.40 3.57 -10.90
CA VAL A 120 -10.57 3.35 -9.45
C VAL A 120 -11.87 2.64 -9.09
N THR A 121 -12.83 2.62 -10.00
CA THR A 121 -14.10 1.88 -9.81
C THR A 121 -13.88 0.37 -9.67
N LEU A 122 -12.77 -0.18 -10.14
CA LEU A 122 -12.39 -1.56 -9.87
C LEU A 122 -12.36 -1.84 -8.36
N LEU A 123 -11.98 -0.86 -7.57
CA LEU A 123 -11.84 -0.99 -6.12
C LEU A 123 -13.18 -1.01 -5.38
N ASP A 124 -14.29 -0.78 -6.08
CA ASP A 124 -15.62 -0.97 -5.51
C ASP A 124 -15.85 -2.45 -5.15
N GLU A 125 -15.14 -3.38 -5.79
CA GLU A 125 -15.15 -4.79 -5.40
C GLU A 125 -14.75 -4.99 -3.94
N ASN A 126 -13.80 -4.20 -3.43
CA ASN A 126 -13.39 -4.29 -2.03
C ASN A 126 -14.52 -3.92 -1.08
N THR A 127 -15.29 -2.91 -1.41
CA THR A 127 -16.43 -2.48 -0.60
C THR A 127 -17.49 -3.56 -0.54
N LEU A 128 -17.74 -4.25 -1.65
CA LEU A 128 -18.68 -5.36 -1.70
C LEU A 128 -18.21 -6.55 -0.86
N ARG A 129 -16.91 -6.82 -0.82
CA ARG A 129 -16.34 -7.96 -0.09
C ARG A 129 -16.14 -7.70 1.39
N SER A 130 -15.67 -6.51 1.75
CA SER A 130 -15.22 -6.21 3.12
C SER A 130 -15.94 -5.05 3.78
N GLY A 131 -16.72 -4.28 3.02
CA GLY A 131 -17.34 -3.03 3.51
C GLY A 131 -16.37 -1.86 3.61
N SER A 132 -15.08 -2.05 3.31
CA SER A 132 -14.07 -1.00 3.44
C SER A 132 -13.87 -0.24 2.14
N THR A 133 -13.76 1.09 2.24
CA THR A 133 -13.40 1.96 1.13
C THR A 133 -11.94 2.41 1.19
N PHE A 134 -11.16 1.89 2.15
CA PHE A 134 -9.82 2.42 2.46
C PHE A 134 -8.88 2.41 1.25
N ILE A 135 -8.79 1.29 0.53
CA ILE A 135 -7.89 1.19 -0.63
C ILE A 135 -8.33 2.14 -1.74
N LYS A 136 -9.64 2.22 -2.01
CA LYS A 136 -10.16 3.17 -2.99
C LYS A 136 -9.82 4.61 -2.60
N ASP A 137 -9.98 4.94 -1.31
CA ASP A 137 -9.72 6.29 -0.81
C ASP A 137 -8.25 6.67 -0.94
N VAL A 138 -7.33 5.77 -0.58
CA VAL A 138 -5.90 6.08 -0.65
C VAL A 138 -5.37 6.10 -2.09
N VAL A 139 -5.91 5.26 -2.98
CA VAL A 139 -5.58 5.30 -4.41
C VAL A 139 -6.10 6.60 -5.03
N THR A 140 -7.30 7.03 -4.65
CA THR A 140 -7.85 8.32 -5.09
C THR A 140 -6.97 9.48 -4.62
N ALA A 141 -6.51 9.43 -3.37
CA ALA A 141 -5.58 10.45 -2.84
C ALA A 141 -4.26 10.46 -3.62
N ALA A 142 -3.77 9.30 -4.02
CA ALA A 142 -2.56 9.19 -4.84
C ALA A 142 -2.73 9.88 -6.19
N HIS A 143 -3.86 9.69 -6.84
CA HIS A 143 -4.16 10.35 -8.11
C HIS A 143 -4.33 11.87 -7.97
N ALA A 144 -4.84 12.32 -6.83
CA ALA A 144 -5.05 13.75 -6.57
C ALA A 144 -3.78 14.49 -6.17
N TRP A 145 -2.76 13.76 -5.72
CA TRP A 145 -1.55 14.37 -5.21
C TRP A 145 -0.79 15.14 -6.29
N ARG A 146 -0.27 16.30 -5.91
CA ARG A 146 0.60 17.13 -6.75
C ARG A 146 1.80 17.57 -5.94
N ALA A 147 2.96 17.64 -6.57
CA ALA A 147 4.16 18.15 -5.93
C ALA A 147 3.94 19.59 -5.45
N ASP A 148 4.47 19.91 -4.27
CA ASP A 148 4.44 21.27 -3.75
C ASP A 148 5.30 22.17 -4.65
N PRO A 149 4.73 23.24 -5.24
CA PRO A 149 5.51 24.16 -6.08
C PRO A 149 6.69 24.82 -5.36
N SER A 150 6.64 24.92 -4.02
CA SER A 150 7.75 25.48 -3.23
C SER A 150 8.95 24.52 -3.12
N GLY A 151 8.81 23.27 -3.54
CA GLY A 151 9.85 22.26 -3.42
C GLY A 151 9.97 21.64 -2.04
N SER A 152 8.99 21.81 -1.16
CA SER A 152 8.97 21.17 0.14
C SER A 152 8.98 19.65 0.01
N ARG A 153 9.72 18.99 0.92
CA ARG A 153 9.82 17.53 0.95
C ARG A 153 9.00 16.96 2.10
N THR A 154 8.35 15.83 1.83
CA THR A 154 7.66 15.08 2.87
C THR A 154 8.67 14.30 3.71
N ALA A 155 8.61 14.46 5.03
CA ALA A 155 9.39 13.65 5.96
C ALA A 155 8.70 12.31 6.23
N LEU A 156 9.49 11.29 6.40
CA LEU A 156 9.01 9.98 6.81
C LEU A 156 8.90 9.88 8.33
#